data_821ec4b71b539deb4bb546bf55fdf455
#
_entry.id   821ec4b71b539deb4bb546bf55fdf455
#
_cell.length_a   1.000
_cell.length_b   1.000
_cell.length_c   1.000
_cell.angle_alpha   90.00
_cell.angle_beta   90.00
_cell.angle_gamma   90.00
#
_symmetry.space_group_name_H-M   'P 1'
#
loop_
_entity.id
_entity.type
_entity.pdbx_description
1 polymer ?
#
loop_
_entity_poly.entity_id
_entity_poly.type
_entity_poly.pdbx_seq_one_letter_code
_entity_poly.pdbx_strand_id
1 'polypeptide(L)'
;MTTVPGTATSATIGAAVSVRCHHHQAINRLGEGLTVSGHAADGCIEAFETADARMLAVQWHPEETLDDLRLFTALVTAASDRARTRTTTDPTVEVRP
;
A
#
# COMPACT_ATOMS: atom_id res chain seq x y z
N MET A 1 13.28 -3.68 5.66
CA MET A 1 12.65 -2.41 5.27
C MET A 1 12.04 -1.75 6.50
N THR A 2 12.16 -0.45 6.59
CA THR A 2 11.59 0.36 7.67
C THR A 2 10.50 1.27 7.09
N THR A 3 9.34 1.31 7.73
CA THR A 3 8.24 2.16 7.30
C THR A 3 8.30 3.53 7.99
N VAL A 4 7.74 4.54 7.34
CA VAL A 4 7.67 5.89 7.91
C VAL A 4 6.47 5.96 8.84
N PRO A 5 6.66 6.38 10.12
CA PRO A 5 5.54 6.50 11.07
C PRO A 5 4.45 7.45 10.55
N GLY A 6 3.21 7.12 10.85
CA GLY A 6 2.06 7.95 10.46
C GLY A 6 1.54 7.69 9.06
N THR A 7 2.15 6.77 8.31
CA THR A 7 1.69 6.39 6.97
C THR A 7 0.71 5.22 7.01
N ALA A 8 -0.08 5.08 5.96
CA ALA A 8 -0.95 3.91 5.80
C ALA A 8 -0.14 2.63 5.68
N THR A 9 1.03 2.69 5.05
CA THR A 9 1.96 1.56 4.95
C THR A 9 2.37 1.08 6.34
N SER A 10 2.78 1.99 7.22
CA SER A 10 3.16 1.65 8.59
C SER A 10 1.99 1.06 9.37
N ALA A 11 0.80 1.61 9.23
CA ALA A 11 -0.41 1.09 9.87
C ALA A 11 -0.74 -0.33 9.39
N THR A 12 -0.43 -0.64 8.14
CA THR A 12 -0.76 -1.92 7.53
C THR A 12 0.25 -3.02 7.88
N ILE A 13 1.56 -2.74 7.78
CA ILE A 13 2.59 -3.77 7.89
C ILE A 13 3.56 -3.56 9.05
N GLY A 14 3.32 -2.55 9.89
CA GLY A 14 4.15 -2.27 11.05
C GLY A 14 5.38 -1.44 10.74
N ALA A 15 6.21 -1.20 11.77
CA ALA A 15 7.34 -0.28 11.69
C ALA A 15 8.52 -0.84 10.87
N ALA A 16 8.68 -2.15 10.85
CA ALA A 16 9.75 -2.82 10.11
C ALA A 16 9.28 -4.19 9.64
N VAL A 17 9.70 -4.56 8.44
CA VAL A 17 9.35 -5.84 7.84
C VAL A 17 10.47 -6.33 6.95
N SER A 18 10.67 -7.65 6.90
CA SER A 18 11.60 -8.27 5.97
C SER A 18 10.89 -8.48 4.64
N VAL A 19 11.45 -7.95 3.57
CA VAL A 19 10.87 -8.04 2.22
C VAL A 19 11.89 -8.59 1.23
N ARG A 20 11.39 -9.19 0.15
CA ARG A 20 12.23 -9.67 -0.94
C ARG A 20 12.32 -8.61 -2.02
N CYS A 21 13.50 -8.04 -2.17
CA CYS A 21 13.77 -7.00 -3.17
C CYS A 21 14.46 -7.64 -4.37
N HIS A 22 13.74 -7.71 -5.50
CA HIS A 22 14.25 -8.32 -6.74
C HIS A 22 14.28 -7.33 -7.90
N HIS A 23 14.44 -6.05 -7.60
CA HIS A 23 14.49 -5.02 -8.64
C HIS A 23 15.93 -4.58 -8.90
N HIS A 24 16.21 -4.28 -10.16
CA HIS A 24 17.50 -3.75 -10.61
C HIS A 24 17.51 -2.23 -10.73
N GLN A 25 16.35 -1.61 -10.62
CA GLN A 25 16.16 -0.18 -10.68
C GLN A 25 15.50 0.29 -9.40
N ALA A 26 15.83 1.51 -8.98
CA ALA A 26 15.27 2.10 -7.78
C ALA A 26 14.67 3.46 -8.09
N ILE A 27 13.73 3.90 -7.25
CA ILE A 27 13.14 5.22 -7.35
C ILE A 27 14.17 6.23 -6.88
N ASN A 28 14.55 7.14 -7.77
CA ASN A 28 15.46 8.23 -7.44
C ASN A 28 14.70 9.43 -6.87
N ARG A 29 13.53 9.73 -7.44
CA ARG A 29 12.71 10.88 -7.06
C ARG A 29 11.25 10.55 -7.27
N LEU A 30 10.44 10.79 -6.24
CA LEU A 30 8.99 10.60 -6.33
C LEU A 30 8.33 11.71 -7.14
N GLY A 31 7.25 11.36 -7.82
CA GLY A 31 6.37 12.33 -8.44
C GLY A 31 5.67 13.21 -7.42
N GLU A 32 5.12 14.30 -7.88
CA GLU A 32 4.37 15.23 -7.04
C GLU A 32 3.11 14.54 -6.49
N GLY A 33 2.79 14.82 -5.23
CA GLY A 33 1.64 14.23 -4.56
C GLY A 33 1.88 12.85 -3.95
N LEU A 34 3.11 12.34 -4.06
CA LEU A 34 3.50 11.05 -3.49
C LEU A 34 4.40 11.25 -2.28
N THR A 35 4.21 10.41 -1.28
CA THR A 35 4.97 10.46 -0.02
C THR A 35 5.67 9.14 0.20
N VAL A 36 6.96 9.18 0.52
CA VAL A 36 7.72 7.99 0.87
C VAL A 36 7.13 7.37 2.12
N SER A 37 6.88 6.07 2.10
CA SER A 37 6.33 5.34 3.25
C SER A 37 7.18 4.14 3.68
N GLY A 38 8.23 3.80 2.94
CA GLY A 38 9.15 2.74 3.34
C GLY A 38 10.50 2.86 2.66
N HIS A 39 11.55 2.49 3.39
CA HIS A 39 12.94 2.51 2.93
C HIS A 39 13.63 1.18 3.21
N ALA A 40 14.49 0.76 2.30
CA ALA A 40 15.46 -0.29 2.57
C ALA A 40 16.58 0.22 3.48
N ALA A 41 17.43 -0.70 3.96
CA ALA A 41 18.55 -0.35 4.84
C ALA A 41 19.55 0.61 4.17
N ASP A 42 19.68 0.56 2.85
CA ASP A 42 20.55 1.45 2.09
C ASP A 42 19.91 2.81 1.75
N GLY A 43 18.69 3.06 2.22
CA GLY A 43 17.95 4.29 1.97
C GLY A 43 17.10 4.29 0.71
N CYS A 44 17.14 3.24 -0.10
CA CYS A 44 16.30 3.14 -1.29
C CYS A 44 14.80 3.17 -0.93
N ILE A 45 14.03 3.90 -1.72
CA ILE A 45 12.57 3.96 -1.55
C ILE A 45 11.98 2.61 -1.95
N GLU A 46 11.30 1.96 -1.00
CA GLU A 46 10.65 0.66 -1.22
C GLU A 46 9.13 0.75 -1.20
N ALA A 47 8.58 1.82 -0.65
CA ALA A 47 7.14 2.04 -0.63
C ALA A 47 6.82 3.52 -0.67
N PHE A 48 5.70 3.86 -1.30
CA PHE A 48 5.19 5.22 -1.29
C PHE A 48 3.66 5.20 -1.40
N GLU A 49 3.04 6.30 -1.04
CA GLU A 49 1.58 6.38 -1.00
C GLU A 49 1.10 7.81 -1.25
N THR A 50 -0.18 7.95 -1.59
CA THR A 50 -0.86 9.25 -1.63
C THR A 50 -1.32 9.65 -0.23
N ALA A 51 -1.49 10.95 0.01
CA ALA A 51 -1.90 11.46 1.33
C ALA A 51 -3.25 10.92 1.79
N ASP A 52 -4.16 10.63 0.86
CA ASP A 52 -5.48 10.05 1.16
C ASP A 52 -5.45 8.52 1.27
N ALA A 53 -4.28 7.91 1.13
CA ALA A 53 -4.07 6.46 1.18
C ALA A 53 -4.86 5.66 0.13
N ARG A 54 -5.32 6.31 -0.94
CA ARG A 54 -6.02 5.61 -2.03
C ARG A 54 -5.07 4.86 -2.95
N MET A 55 -3.80 5.23 -2.94
CA MET A 55 -2.75 4.52 -3.65
C MET A 55 -1.63 4.20 -2.68
N LEU A 56 -1.23 2.96 -2.63
CA LEU A 56 -0.06 2.48 -1.90
C LEU A 56 0.73 1.60 -2.85
N ALA A 57 1.99 1.94 -3.06
CA ALA A 57 2.86 1.25 -4.01
C ALA A 57 4.08 0.70 -3.30
N VAL A 58 4.54 -0.46 -3.75
CA VAL A 58 5.68 -1.15 -3.19
C VAL A 58 6.62 -1.60 -4.31
N GLN A 59 7.93 -1.62 -4.03
CA GLN A 59 8.95 -2.06 -4.99
C GLN A 59 9.24 -3.56 -4.89
N TRP A 60 8.93 -4.19 -3.76
CA TRP A 60 9.15 -5.64 -3.61
C TRP A 60 7.94 -6.42 -4.12
N HIS A 61 8.08 -7.73 -4.12
CA HIS A 61 7.05 -8.65 -4.59
C HIS A 61 6.38 -9.34 -3.39
N PRO A 62 5.29 -8.77 -2.83
CA PRO A 62 4.63 -9.36 -1.65
C PRO A 62 4.09 -10.76 -1.89
N GLU A 63 3.78 -11.12 -3.13
CA GLU A 63 3.29 -12.44 -3.51
C GLU A 63 4.33 -13.54 -3.30
N GLU A 64 5.61 -13.19 -3.16
CA GLU A 64 6.67 -14.14 -2.88
C GLU A 64 6.81 -14.48 -1.41
N THR A 65 6.06 -13.80 -0.53
CA THR A 65 6.08 -14.01 0.92
C THR A 65 4.65 -14.23 1.40
N LEU A 66 4.11 -15.42 1.12
CA LEU A 66 2.70 -15.72 1.37
C LEU A 66 2.35 -15.95 2.84
N ASP A 67 3.33 -16.03 3.73
CA ASP A 67 3.11 -16.05 5.16
C ASP A 67 2.82 -14.66 5.75
N ASP A 68 2.95 -13.60 4.95
CA ASP A 68 2.55 -12.25 5.34
C ASP A 68 1.58 -11.69 4.29
N LEU A 69 0.29 -11.75 4.60
CA LEU A 69 -0.79 -11.33 3.69
C LEU A 69 -1.37 -9.96 4.05
N ARG A 70 -0.71 -9.20 4.93
CA ARG A 70 -1.27 -7.93 5.43
C ARG A 70 -1.60 -6.92 4.34
N LEU A 71 -0.74 -6.79 3.31
CA LEU A 71 -1.00 -5.89 2.18
C LEU A 71 -2.22 -6.32 1.38
N PHE A 72 -2.33 -7.61 1.07
CA PHE A 72 -3.47 -8.13 0.32
C PHE A 72 -4.77 -8.01 1.11
N THR A 73 -4.72 -8.29 2.42
CA THR A 73 -5.87 -8.15 3.31
C THR A 73 -6.34 -6.69 3.37
N ALA A 74 -5.41 -5.75 3.46
CA ALA A 74 -5.74 -4.32 3.48
C ALA A 74 -6.42 -3.89 2.19
N LEU A 75 -5.96 -4.37 1.04
CA LEU A 75 -6.56 -4.06 -0.25
C LEU A 75 -8.00 -4.60 -0.35
N VAL A 76 -8.20 -5.86 0.04
CA VAL A 76 -9.53 -6.47 0.02
C VAL A 76 -10.48 -5.74 0.96
N THR A 77 -10.04 -5.39 2.16
CA THR A 77 -10.83 -4.66 3.14
C THR A 77 -11.22 -3.29 2.61
N ALA A 78 -10.27 -2.55 2.06
CA ALA A 78 -10.53 -1.22 1.49
C ALA A 78 -11.51 -1.28 0.32
N ALA A 79 -11.34 -2.27 -0.57
CA ALA A 79 -12.23 -2.47 -1.72
C ALA A 79 -13.66 -2.82 -1.27
N SER A 80 -13.80 -3.68 -0.26
CA SER A 80 -15.09 -4.06 0.30
C SER A 80 -15.79 -2.88 0.96
N ASP A 81 -15.07 -2.09 1.75
CA ASP A 81 -15.60 -0.90 2.41
C ASP A 81 -16.07 0.13 1.39
N ARG A 82 -15.28 0.35 0.34
CA ARG A 82 -15.65 1.28 -0.73
C ARG A 82 -16.90 0.81 -1.47
N ALA A 83 -17.02 -0.46 -1.76
CA ALA A 83 -18.20 -1.02 -2.42
C ALA A 83 -19.46 -0.83 -1.56
N ARG A 84 -19.38 -1.10 -0.25
CA ARG A 84 -20.50 -0.87 0.68
C ARG A 84 -20.90 0.59 0.75
N THR A 85 -19.92 1.48 0.85
CA THR A 85 -20.15 2.92 0.91
C THR A 85 -20.86 3.42 -0.36
N ARG A 86 -20.43 2.97 -1.53
CA ARG A 86 -21.07 3.34 -2.79
C ARG A 86 -22.51 2.86 -2.86
N THR A 87 -22.78 1.65 -2.39
CA THR A 87 -24.12 1.08 -2.38
C THR A 87 -25.07 1.88 -1.46
N THR A 88 -24.56 2.35 -0.30
CA THR A 88 -25.38 3.07 0.68
C THR A 88 -25.52 4.56 0.39
N THR A 89 -24.58 5.17 -0.30
CA THR A 89 -24.55 6.63 -0.53
C THR A 89 -25.18 7.05 -1.85
N ASP A 90 -25.39 6.14 -2.77
CA ASP A 90 -26.02 6.45 -4.05
C ASP A 90 -27.16 5.47 -4.32
N PRO A 91 -28.41 5.83 -3.90
CA PRO A 91 -29.55 4.97 -4.09
C PRO A 91 -29.96 4.82 -5.56
N THR A 92 -29.41 5.63 -6.46
CA THR A 92 -29.69 5.50 -7.88
C THR A 92 -28.81 4.45 -8.56
N VAL A 93 -27.76 3.99 -7.88
CA VAL A 93 -26.88 2.94 -8.39
C VAL A 93 -27.53 1.59 -8.13
N GLU A 94 -27.89 0.91 -9.19
CA GLU A 94 -28.43 -0.45 -9.11
C GLU A 94 -27.27 -1.44 -9.06
N VAL A 95 -27.18 -2.18 -7.96
CA VAL A 95 -26.19 -3.24 -7.82
C VAL A 95 -26.74 -4.52 -8.45
N ARG A 96 -26.09 -4.97 -9.51
CA ARG A 96 -26.47 -6.20 -10.19
C ARG A 96 -25.49 -7.32 -9.85
N PRO A 97 -26.00 -8.53 -9.58
CA PRO A 97 -25.15 -9.69 -9.33
C PRO A 97 -24.34 -10.10 -10.57
#